data_75e382f2a86ae24f776d5d62ad90f1fd
#
_entry.id   75e382f2a86ae24f776d5d62ad90f1fd
#
_cell.length_a   1.000
_cell.length_b   1.000
_cell.length_c   1.000
_cell.angle_alpha   90.00
_cell.angle_beta   90.00
_cell.angle_gamma   90.00
#
_symmetry.space_group_name_H-M   'P 1'
#
loop_
_entity.id
_entity.type
_entity.pdbx_description
1 polymer ?
#
loop_
_entity_poly.entity_id
_entity_poly.type
_entity_poly.pdbx_seq_one_letter_code
_entity_poly.pdbx_strand_id
1 'polypeptide(L)'
;MRMESINEVDGRSLVRSNSSNALKGRSVSLSDSAPTIAGPRYPRVAGGVVLIIVILEKIAFYAFSSNLYLFLNHHPFDWASYNAVTALLVFTGISYASSLIGGWLTDSVFGRYWTICVSFLFYTAGYAFLPIISNNSNLVPQICLWKKSPDCQFVNASVANSLALHDYENPSLKRHQCPSNEPCLWLVYVIIALIGIGSGIFRTIIPPFGADQLKHPTSQTTRTFFNWYYWCINIGGFIGIGGLAYVQQSMQSGFFWSYILSLISLIMAACLLMCNRWNFRIYPKSGRNVFIDTFKIMVEARQSEKEELNPFRDLLRKVEIKLFQLDTSTRSWIDSAKLRYGGNYHESAVEDIKVLGKITLIFVLLVPYWIVYFQMQTTFQAQGLHMKLDPYAPSISRNMSNNLHTLSTEQKEKYKFSIPQAWLILCDTIFVLIFLPVMDRVVFPFLDKRGHHMSLLTRINIGMFLASLSMFTAGVLETYRLRLFSEDRFNKLHVVVQTIGNTTYYAADLWVLWQAPQYALIGLSEVFTTAAGLQFAYSAAPKSVQGVIMGLYYLMSGIGSFLGVGILRAVKPIWLNDKHDGNINYGHMNYYFFLLGGIQLVFFVIFYILKRTKLKSQNENPLIRPNE
;
A
#
# COMPACT_ATOMS: atom_id res chain seq x y z
N MET A 1 -27.66 -56.07 -27.03
CA MET A 1 -27.82 -57.41 -26.43
C MET A 1 -27.66 -57.21 -24.98
N ARG A 2 -28.76 -57.19 -24.28
CA ARG A 2 -29.42 -58.21 -23.42
C ARG A 2 -28.54 -58.45 -22.18
N MET A 3 -29.02 -57.98 -21.00
CA MET A 3 -29.90 -58.75 -20.06
C MET A 3 -29.04 -59.64 -19.18
N GLU A 4 -29.16 -59.82 -17.92
CA GLU A 4 -30.23 -59.91 -16.89
C GLU A 4 -29.46 -60.12 -15.58
N SER A 5 -29.81 -59.58 -14.46
CA SER A 5 -30.86 -59.76 -13.47
C SER A 5 -30.60 -60.96 -12.51
N ILE A 6 -31.06 -60.74 -11.27
CA ILE A 6 -31.63 -61.69 -10.29
C ILE A 6 -30.84 -61.90 -8.98
N ASN A 7 -31.43 -61.39 -7.96
CA ASN A 7 -32.10 -61.87 -6.70
C ASN A 7 -31.21 -62.16 -5.51
N GLU A 8 -31.47 -61.47 -4.39
CA GLU A 8 -32.38 -61.81 -3.29
C GLU A 8 -32.06 -63.14 -2.56
N VAL A 9 -31.78 -63.10 -1.27
CA VAL A 9 -32.34 -63.96 -0.23
C VAL A 9 -32.16 -63.37 1.16
N ASP A 10 -33.26 -63.34 1.81
CA ASP A 10 -33.70 -63.05 3.16
C ASP A 10 -33.02 -63.94 4.25
N GLY A 11 -32.90 -63.42 5.47
CA GLY A 11 -32.47 -64.19 6.63
C GLY A 11 -32.66 -63.47 7.97
N ARG A 12 -33.88 -63.44 8.45
CA ARG A 12 -34.24 -63.09 9.84
C ARG A 12 -33.71 -64.11 10.83
N SER A 13 -33.21 -63.61 12.00
CA SER A 13 -33.59 -64.20 13.32
C SER A 13 -33.13 -63.33 14.49
N LEU A 14 -34.06 -62.80 15.20
CA LEU A 14 -34.27 -62.56 16.62
C LEU A 14 -33.28 -63.25 17.61
N VAL A 15 -32.69 -62.44 18.53
CA VAL A 15 -32.68 -62.77 19.98
C VAL A 15 -32.77 -61.46 20.81
N ARG A 16 -33.70 -61.46 21.73
CA ARG A 16 -34.02 -60.53 22.82
C ARG A 16 -33.01 -60.64 23.95
N SER A 17 -32.56 -59.65 24.66
CA SER A 17 -33.10 -59.18 25.95
C SER A 17 -32.12 -58.33 26.77
N ASN A 18 -32.65 -57.22 27.25
CA ASN A 18 -32.56 -56.63 28.59
C ASN A 18 -31.30 -55.90 29.09
N SER A 19 -31.60 -54.66 29.33
CA SER A 19 -31.33 -53.84 30.54
C SER A 19 -29.92 -53.34 30.79
N SER A 20 -29.75 -52.05 30.66
CA SER A 20 -29.77 -51.12 31.81
C SER A 20 -29.53 -49.69 31.37
N ASN A 21 -30.32 -48.83 31.98
CA ASN A 21 -30.25 -47.38 31.94
C ASN A 21 -28.88 -46.86 32.31
N ALA A 22 -28.31 -45.93 31.51
CA ALA A 22 -27.78 -44.65 31.99
C ALA A 22 -26.97 -43.99 30.87
N LEU A 23 -27.12 -42.69 30.79
CA LEU A 23 -26.39 -41.73 29.92
C LEU A 23 -26.92 -41.64 28.48
N LYS A 24 -28.10 -41.06 28.35
CA LYS A 24 -28.46 -40.26 27.19
C LYS A 24 -27.56 -39.00 27.14
N GLY A 25 -26.36 -39.18 26.63
CA GLY A 25 -25.61 -38.10 26.02
C GLY A 25 -26.38 -37.63 24.79
N ARG A 26 -26.94 -36.48 24.85
CA ARG A 26 -27.60 -35.76 23.75
C ARG A 26 -26.56 -35.62 22.64
N SER A 27 -26.52 -36.54 21.69
CA SER A 27 -25.93 -36.31 20.39
C SER A 27 -26.76 -35.24 19.73
N VAL A 28 -26.38 -33.98 19.94
CA VAL A 28 -26.79 -32.89 19.12
C VAL A 28 -26.17 -33.19 17.76
N SER A 29 -26.97 -33.75 16.87
CA SER A 29 -26.70 -33.74 15.45
C SER A 29 -26.71 -32.26 15.04
N LEU A 30 -25.53 -31.65 15.06
CA LEU A 30 -25.28 -30.38 14.42
C LEU A 30 -25.31 -30.57 12.91
N SER A 31 -26.49 -30.94 12.39
CA SER A 31 -26.91 -30.47 11.08
C SER A 31 -27.41 -29.03 11.26
N ASP A 32 -26.52 -28.15 11.73
CA ASP A 32 -26.71 -26.74 11.54
C ASP A 32 -26.69 -26.53 10.03
N SER A 33 -27.89 -26.49 9.46
CA SER A 33 -28.15 -25.87 8.18
C SER A 33 -27.60 -24.47 8.26
N ALA A 34 -26.32 -24.29 7.82
CA ALA A 34 -25.77 -22.98 7.57
C ALA A 34 -26.81 -22.22 6.77
N PRO A 35 -27.22 -21.02 7.20
CA PRO A 35 -28.25 -20.27 6.50
C PRO A 35 -27.84 -20.22 5.03
N THR A 36 -28.69 -20.73 4.15
CA THR A 36 -28.45 -20.72 2.71
C THR A 36 -28.40 -19.25 2.30
N ILE A 37 -27.19 -18.72 2.24
CA ILE A 37 -26.95 -17.34 1.82
C ILE A 37 -27.37 -17.29 0.36
N ALA A 38 -28.47 -16.63 0.07
CA ALA A 38 -28.94 -16.41 -1.29
C ALA A 38 -27.76 -15.83 -2.10
N GLY A 39 -27.35 -16.54 -3.15
CA GLY A 39 -26.30 -16.08 -4.04
C GLY A 39 -26.70 -14.74 -4.67
N PRO A 40 -25.74 -13.93 -5.15
CA PRO A 40 -26.05 -12.68 -5.83
C PRO A 40 -27.00 -12.99 -7.00
N ARG A 41 -28.06 -12.16 -7.14
CA ARG A 41 -29.05 -12.30 -8.20
C ARG A 41 -28.40 -12.29 -9.60
N TYR A 42 -27.36 -11.47 -9.73
CA TYR A 42 -26.54 -11.32 -10.95
C TYR A 42 -25.05 -11.23 -10.58
N PRO A 43 -24.34 -12.34 -10.41
CA PRO A 43 -22.96 -12.34 -9.90
C PRO A 43 -21.98 -11.59 -10.80
N ARG A 44 -22.17 -11.59 -12.13
CA ARG A 44 -21.32 -10.81 -13.04
C ARG A 44 -21.51 -9.31 -12.87
N VAL A 45 -22.76 -8.87 -12.62
CA VAL A 45 -23.07 -7.46 -12.37
C VAL A 45 -22.49 -7.03 -11.02
N ALA A 46 -22.64 -7.84 -9.97
CA ALA A 46 -22.10 -7.54 -8.65
C ALA A 46 -20.58 -7.36 -8.68
N GLY A 47 -19.86 -8.26 -9.34
CA GLY A 47 -18.40 -8.12 -9.52
C GLY A 47 -18.01 -6.88 -10.32
N GLY A 48 -18.74 -6.57 -11.41
CA GLY A 48 -18.49 -5.38 -12.22
C GLY A 48 -18.72 -4.07 -11.44
N VAL A 49 -19.80 -4.01 -10.64
CA VAL A 49 -20.08 -2.85 -9.79
C VAL A 49 -18.97 -2.62 -8.77
N VAL A 50 -18.45 -3.68 -8.14
CA VAL A 50 -17.30 -3.56 -7.22
C VAL A 50 -16.09 -2.96 -7.93
N LEU A 51 -15.78 -3.39 -9.15
CA LEU A 51 -14.66 -2.86 -9.93
C LEU A 51 -14.85 -1.38 -10.27
N ILE A 52 -16.07 -0.95 -10.61
CA ILE A 52 -16.39 0.48 -10.84
C ILE A 52 -16.22 1.29 -9.55
N ILE A 53 -16.70 0.79 -8.42
CA ILE A 53 -16.52 1.44 -7.11
C ILE A 53 -15.03 1.64 -6.82
N VAL A 54 -14.19 0.67 -7.14
CA VAL A 54 -12.72 0.77 -6.99
C VAL A 54 -12.14 1.88 -7.87
N ILE A 55 -12.53 1.97 -9.15
CA ILE A 55 -12.06 3.03 -10.04
C ILE A 55 -12.40 4.40 -9.46
N LEU A 56 -13.66 4.61 -9.07
CA LEU A 56 -14.14 5.89 -8.55
C LEU A 56 -13.43 6.29 -7.24
N GLU A 57 -13.20 5.36 -6.34
CA GLU A 57 -12.44 5.63 -5.11
C GLU A 57 -10.98 5.94 -5.41
N LYS A 58 -10.37 5.21 -6.35
CA LYS A 58 -8.96 5.44 -6.69
C LYS A 58 -8.74 6.78 -7.40
N ILE A 59 -9.69 7.26 -8.18
CA ILE A 59 -9.64 8.63 -8.73
C ILE A 59 -9.48 9.63 -7.59
N ALA A 60 -10.31 9.55 -6.55
CA ALA A 60 -10.22 10.44 -5.41
C ALA A 60 -8.92 10.25 -4.63
N PHE A 61 -8.55 9.01 -4.31
CA PHE A 61 -7.32 8.72 -3.56
C PHE A 61 -6.08 9.32 -4.22
N TYR A 62 -5.91 9.09 -5.52
CA TYR A 62 -4.73 9.54 -6.25
C TYR A 62 -4.76 11.05 -6.53
N ALA A 63 -5.94 11.65 -6.74
CA ALA A 63 -6.07 13.11 -6.88
C ALA A 63 -5.60 13.86 -5.61
N PHE A 64 -5.81 13.27 -4.44
CA PHE A 64 -5.32 13.83 -3.17
C PHE A 64 -3.84 13.53 -2.95
N SER A 65 -3.46 12.25 -3.02
CA SER A 65 -2.11 11.82 -2.64
C SER A 65 -1.01 12.33 -3.57
N SER A 66 -1.28 12.47 -4.87
CA SER A 66 -0.27 12.87 -5.85
C SER A 66 0.15 14.33 -5.73
N ASN A 67 -0.75 15.21 -5.31
CA ASN A 67 -0.51 16.64 -5.23
C ASN A 67 -0.68 17.24 -3.82
N LEU A 68 -0.80 16.41 -2.78
CA LEU A 68 -0.87 16.89 -1.39
C LEU A 68 0.35 17.77 -1.04
N TYR A 69 1.54 17.35 -1.50
CA TYR A 69 2.75 18.14 -1.33
C TYR A 69 2.61 19.56 -1.92
N LEU A 70 2.17 19.66 -3.18
CA LEU A 70 1.99 20.95 -3.86
C LEU A 70 0.88 21.76 -3.21
N PHE A 71 -0.21 21.15 -2.78
CA PHE A 71 -1.30 21.81 -2.10
C PHE A 71 -0.86 22.49 -0.80
N LEU A 72 -0.02 21.82 -0.01
CA LEU A 72 0.50 22.37 1.24
C LEU A 72 1.61 23.40 1.02
N ASN A 73 2.38 23.27 -0.06
CA ASN A 73 3.45 24.20 -0.41
C ASN A 73 2.94 25.48 -1.12
N HIS A 74 1.65 25.52 -1.51
CA HIS A 74 0.99 26.68 -2.12
C HIS A 74 0.25 27.53 -1.10
N HIS A 75 0.03 28.82 -1.47
CA HIS A 75 -0.88 29.70 -0.74
C HIS A 75 -2.30 29.06 -0.63
N PRO A 76 -2.97 29.08 0.56
CA PRO A 76 -2.65 29.87 1.75
C PRO A 76 -1.78 29.17 2.81
N PHE A 77 -1.32 27.95 2.57
CA PHE A 77 -0.58 27.18 3.57
C PHE A 77 0.90 27.54 3.61
N ASP A 78 1.53 27.68 2.45
CA ASP A 78 2.95 28.04 2.28
C ASP A 78 3.91 27.21 3.18
N TRP A 79 3.61 25.91 3.37
CA TRP A 79 4.43 25.03 4.19
C TRP A 79 5.81 24.82 3.59
N ALA A 80 6.81 24.70 4.44
CA ALA A 80 8.15 24.30 4.03
C ALA A 80 8.10 22.92 3.34
N SER A 81 8.88 22.74 2.28
CA SER A 81 8.91 21.52 1.46
C SER A 81 9.07 20.25 2.28
N TYR A 82 9.93 20.28 3.30
CA TYR A 82 10.16 19.15 4.20
C TYR A 82 8.90 18.77 5.00
N ASN A 83 8.15 19.75 5.50
CA ASN A 83 6.94 19.52 6.29
C ASN A 83 5.79 19.04 5.41
N ALA A 84 5.68 19.54 4.19
CA ALA A 84 4.71 19.06 3.19
C ALA A 84 4.98 17.59 2.79
N VAL A 85 6.26 17.20 2.58
CA VAL A 85 6.64 15.80 2.35
C VAL A 85 6.33 14.92 3.57
N THR A 86 6.61 15.43 4.76
CA THR A 86 6.31 14.70 6.01
C THR A 86 4.80 14.45 6.14
N ALA A 87 3.95 15.44 5.84
CA ALA A 87 2.50 15.29 5.86
C ALA A 87 2.02 14.21 4.87
N LEU A 88 2.57 14.16 3.66
CA LEU A 88 2.27 13.12 2.67
C LEU A 88 2.65 11.72 3.17
N LEU A 89 3.81 11.57 3.80
CA LEU A 89 4.25 10.30 4.37
C LEU A 89 3.41 9.88 5.57
N VAL A 90 3.01 10.84 6.43
CA VAL A 90 2.09 10.58 7.54
C VAL A 90 0.71 10.16 7.03
N PHE A 91 0.19 10.83 6.00
CA PHE A 91 -1.04 10.41 5.33
C PHE A 91 -0.96 8.95 4.84
N THR A 92 0.11 8.64 4.13
CA THR A 92 0.36 7.29 3.61
C THR A 92 0.43 6.28 4.76
N GLY A 93 1.20 6.58 5.80
CA GLY A 93 1.32 5.74 6.99
C GLY A 93 -0.02 5.48 7.68
N ILE A 94 -0.84 6.52 7.92
CA ILE A 94 -2.18 6.39 8.51
C ILE A 94 -3.08 5.55 7.60
N SER A 95 -3.08 5.81 6.29
CA SER A 95 -3.90 5.09 5.32
C SER A 95 -3.58 3.59 5.29
N TYR A 96 -2.32 3.21 5.41
CA TYR A 96 -1.96 1.80 5.44
C TYR A 96 -2.10 1.17 6.83
N ALA A 97 -1.82 1.89 7.91
CA ALA A 97 -1.97 1.37 9.27
C ALA A 97 -3.44 1.13 9.65
N SER A 98 -4.35 2.03 9.25
CA SER A 98 -5.79 1.88 9.49
C SER A 98 -6.42 0.69 8.77
N SER A 99 -5.71 0.08 7.83
CA SER A 99 -6.11 -1.17 7.17
C SER A 99 -6.27 -2.33 8.17
N LEU A 100 -5.44 -2.39 9.20
CA LEU A 100 -5.58 -3.40 10.26
C LEU A 100 -6.87 -3.22 11.06
N ILE A 101 -7.22 -1.95 11.36
CA ILE A 101 -8.49 -1.60 12.03
C ILE A 101 -9.66 -2.03 11.14
N GLY A 102 -9.58 -1.78 9.83
CA GLY A 102 -10.58 -2.21 8.86
C GLY A 102 -10.78 -3.73 8.85
N GLY A 103 -9.70 -4.49 8.85
CA GLY A 103 -9.75 -5.95 8.94
C GLY A 103 -10.44 -6.44 10.21
N TRP A 104 -10.08 -5.87 11.37
CA TRP A 104 -10.69 -6.21 12.65
C TRP A 104 -12.19 -5.84 12.71
N LEU A 105 -12.56 -4.62 12.27
CA LEU A 105 -13.96 -4.19 12.22
C LEU A 105 -14.80 -5.12 11.36
N THR A 106 -14.23 -5.61 10.25
CA THR A 106 -14.91 -6.52 9.32
C THR A 106 -15.19 -7.88 9.92
N ASP A 107 -14.19 -8.49 10.55
CA ASP A 107 -14.29 -9.87 11.02
C ASP A 107 -15.02 -9.94 12.36
N SER A 108 -14.90 -8.90 13.22
CA SER A 108 -15.40 -8.94 14.60
C SER A 108 -16.68 -8.14 14.83
N VAL A 109 -16.88 -6.99 14.15
CA VAL A 109 -17.92 -6.02 14.54
C VAL A 109 -19.05 -5.89 13.54
N PHE A 110 -18.78 -5.40 12.34
CA PHE A 110 -19.82 -4.97 11.38
C PHE A 110 -20.04 -5.91 10.20
N GLY A 111 -19.05 -6.78 9.85
CA GLY A 111 -19.01 -7.49 8.58
C GLY A 111 -18.61 -6.60 7.41
N ARG A 112 -18.30 -7.20 6.25
CA ARG A 112 -17.65 -6.53 5.11
C ARG A 112 -18.44 -5.36 4.56
N TYR A 113 -19.72 -5.53 4.28
CA TYR A 113 -20.56 -4.51 3.67
C TYR A 113 -20.66 -3.23 4.52
N TRP A 114 -21.01 -3.38 5.80
CA TRP A 114 -21.18 -2.23 6.69
C TRP A 114 -19.88 -1.52 7.00
N THR A 115 -18.77 -2.25 7.06
CA THR A 115 -17.45 -1.63 7.26
C THR A 115 -17.02 -0.80 6.05
N ILE A 116 -17.41 -1.18 4.81
CA ILE A 116 -17.22 -0.33 3.63
C ILE A 116 -18.08 0.95 3.74
N CYS A 117 -19.31 0.86 4.22
CA CYS A 117 -20.15 2.05 4.43
C CYS A 117 -19.51 3.02 5.45
N VAL A 118 -18.99 2.50 6.56
CA VAL A 118 -18.27 3.29 7.58
C VAL A 118 -17.02 3.94 6.98
N SER A 119 -16.28 3.23 6.12
CA SER A 119 -15.10 3.79 5.46
C SER A 119 -15.44 4.99 4.58
N PHE A 120 -16.54 4.91 3.80
CA PHE A 120 -17.01 6.04 3.00
C PHE A 120 -17.46 7.23 3.85
N LEU A 121 -18.01 7.01 5.04
CA LEU A 121 -18.38 8.09 5.95
C LEU A 121 -17.15 8.92 6.36
N PHE A 122 -16.07 8.27 6.83
CA PHE A 122 -14.84 8.96 7.19
C PHE A 122 -14.18 9.63 5.97
N TYR A 123 -14.18 8.94 4.83
CA TYR A 123 -13.56 9.40 3.62
C TYR A 123 -14.24 10.66 3.06
N THR A 124 -15.56 10.63 2.92
CA THR A 124 -16.34 11.77 2.43
C THR A 124 -16.33 12.94 3.40
N ALA A 125 -16.34 12.68 4.72
CA ALA A 125 -16.21 13.72 5.73
C ALA A 125 -14.88 14.47 5.59
N GLY A 126 -13.75 13.75 5.46
CA GLY A 126 -12.46 14.40 5.23
C GLY A 126 -12.39 15.18 3.91
N TYR A 127 -12.94 14.61 2.84
CA TYR A 127 -12.96 15.25 1.54
C TYR A 127 -13.85 16.50 1.45
N ALA A 128 -14.91 16.57 2.24
CA ALA A 128 -15.81 17.74 2.25
C ALA A 128 -15.12 19.04 2.71
N PHE A 129 -14.07 18.93 3.52
CA PHE A 129 -13.29 20.10 3.96
C PHE A 129 -12.35 20.64 2.87
N LEU A 130 -11.88 19.82 1.94
CA LEU A 130 -10.87 20.21 0.95
C LEU A 130 -11.33 21.32 0.00
N PRO A 131 -12.53 21.27 -0.63
CA PRO A 131 -13.02 22.38 -1.45
C PRO A 131 -13.17 23.69 -0.66
N ILE A 132 -13.60 23.61 0.61
CA ILE A 132 -13.81 24.76 1.47
C ILE A 132 -12.50 25.51 1.69
N ILE A 133 -11.43 24.78 2.06
CA ILE A 133 -10.12 25.37 2.33
C ILE A 133 -9.34 25.75 1.07
N SER A 134 -9.66 25.13 -0.08
CA SER A 134 -8.97 25.44 -1.35
C SER A 134 -9.55 26.64 -2.10
N ASN A 135 -10.82 27.00 -1.85
CA ASN A 135 -11.49 28.09 -2.57
C ASN A 135 -11.34 29.46 -1.89
N ASN A 136 -11.20 29.48 -0.57
CA ASN A 136 -11.32 30.73 0.18
C ASN A 136 -10.09 31.00 1.06
N SER A 137 -9.12 31.72 0.51
CA SER A 137 -7.90 32.12 1.22
C SER A 137 -8.16 32.92 2.52
N ASN A 138 -9.33 33.58 2.66
CA ASN A 138 -9.69 34.36 3.83
C ASN A 138 -10.29 33.51 4.96
N LEU A 139 -10.88 32.35 4.65
CA LEU A 139 -11.45 31.43 5.65
C LEU A 139 -10.38 30.66 6.41
N VAL A 140 -9.30 30.31 5.77
CA VAL A 140 -8.22 29.50 6.36
C VAL A 140 -7.63 30.17 7.61
N PRO A 141 -7.21 31.45 7.60
CA PRO A 141 -6.72 32.13 8.80
C PRO A 141 -7.75 32.22 9.92
N GLN A 142 -9.04 32.38 9.58
CA GLN A 142 -10.12 32.47 10.57
C GLN A 142 -10.40 31.14 11.27
N ILE A 143 -10.48 30.04 10.50
CA ILE A 143 -10.72 28.69 11.03
C ILE A 143 -9.54 28.21 11.84
N CYS A 144 -8.32 28.56 11.44
CA CYS A 144 -7.10 28.09 12.07
C CYS A 144 -6.69 28.91 13.30
N LEU A 145 -7.41 29.99 13.63
CA LEU A 145 -7.03 30.93 14.71
C LEU A 145 -5.58 31.43 14.56
N TRP A 146 -5.11 31.51 13.33
CA TRP A 146 -3.73 31.87 13.00
C TRP A 146 -3.58 33.40 12.98
N LYS A 147 -2.84 33.93 13.95
CA LYS A 147 -2.44 35.33 13.98
C LYS A 147 -1.11 35.45 13.25
N LYS A 148 -1.13 36.06 12.06
CA LYS A 148 0.10 36.41 11.33
C LYS A 148 0.93 37.34 12.20
N SER A 149 2.15 36.92 12.58
CA SER A 149 3.07 37.79 13.29
C SER A 149 3.40 38.98 12.41
N PRO A 150 3.26 40.22 12.90
CA PRO A 150 3.50 41.43 12.08
C PRO A 150 4.95 41.56 11.59
N ASP A 151 5.88 40.82 12.18
CA ASP A 151 7.32 40.85 11.86
C ASP A 151 7.73 39.92 10.70
N CYS A 152 6.83 39.10 10.19
CA CYS A 152 7.08 38.26 9.02
C CYS A 152 6.60 38.95 7.75
N GLN A 153 7.39 39.91 7.23
CA GLN A 153 7.20 40.43 5.88
C GLN A 153 7.78 39.41 4.88
N PHE A 154 6.90 38.78 4.09
CA PHE A 154 7.34 38.11 2.89
C PHE A 154 7.94 39.12 1.93
N VAL A 155 9.22 38.99 1.64
CA VAL A 155 9.87 39.75 0.60
C VAL A 155 9.17 39.40 -0.72
N ASN A 156 8.56 40.37 -1.38
CA ASN A 156 7.90 40.19 -2.66
C ASN A 156 8.84 39.48 -3.64
N ALA A 157 8.32 38.55 -4.45
CA ALA A 157 9.09 37.74 -5.39
C ALA A 157 10.01 38.53 -6.33
N SER A 158 9.69 39.82 -6.61
CA SER A 158 10.54 40.75 -7.38
C SER A 158 11.82 41.16 -6.62
N VAL A 159 11.75 41.26 -5.31
CA VAL A 159 12.91 41.61 -4.46
C VAL A 159 13.71 40.35 -4.11
N ALA A 160 13.05 39.19 -3.98
CA ALA A 160 13.71 37.90 -3.78
C ALA A 160 14.59 37.51 -4.96
N ASN A 161 14.20 37.82 -6.19
CA ASN A 161 15.01 37.56 -7.38
C ASN A 161 16.27 38.43 -7.48
N SER A 162 16.25 39.65 -6.96
CA SER A 162 17.43 40.51 -6.91
C SER A 162 18.37 40.19 -5.74
N LEU A 163 17.80 39.73 -4.61
CA LEU A 163 18.57 39.27 -3.45
C LEU A 163 19.21 37.90 -3.66
N ALA A 164 18.53 36.97 -4.36
CA ALA A 164 19.09 35.64 -4.66
C ALA A 164 20.36 35.68 -5.54
N LEU A 165 20.52 36.72 -6.34
CA LEU A 165 21.76 36.98 -7.12
C LEU A 165 22.89 37.57 -6.26
N HIS A 166 22.55 38.28 -5.15
CA HIS A 166 23.52 38.94 -4.26
C HIS A 166 23.93 38.05 -3.08
N ASP A 167 23.06 37.11 -2.64
CA ASP A 167 23.33 36.15 -1.54
C ASP A 167 24.40 35.12 -1.86
N TYR A 168 24.81 35.02 -3.12
CA TYR A 168 25.90 34.11 -3.51
C TYR A 168 27.29 34.57 -3.04
N GLU A 169 27.43 35.85 -2.64
CA GLU A 169 28.70 36.43 -2.20
C GLU A 169 28.78 36.72 -0.67
N ASN A 170 27.66 36.72 0.07
CA ASN A 170 27.68 37.04 1.49
C ASN A 170 26.84 36.09 2.37
N PRO A 171 27.49 35.11 3.03
CA PRO A 171 26.81 34.14 3.91
C PRO A 171 26.33 34.71 5.25
N SER A 172 26.45 36.04 5.48
CA SER A 172 26.13 36.64 6.78
C SER A 172 24.74 37.30 6.87
N LEU A 173 23.95 37.33 5.81
CA LEU A 173 22.55 37.76 5.91
C LEU A 173 21.72 36.65 6.54
N LYS A 174 21.59 36.67 7.86
CA LYS A 174 20.67 35.82 8.62
C LYS A 174 19.26 36.08 8.12
N ARG A 175 18.69 35.14 7.34
CA ARG A 175 17.26 35.03 7.13
C ARG A 175 16.61 34.99 8.51
N HIS A 176 15.79 35.96 8.88
CA HIS A 176 14.97 35.87 10.06
C HIS A 176 14.07 34.64 9.92
N GLN A 177 14.42 33.57 10.65
CA GLN A 177 13.57 32.39 10.77
C GLN A 177 12.29 32.85 11.49
N CYS A 178 11.20 32.88 10.77
CA CYS A 178 9.89 32.94 11.40
C CYS A 178 9.73 31.70 12.29
N PRO A 179 9.11 31.83 13.47
CA PRO A 179 8.91 30.69 14.37
C PRO A 179 8.16 29.58 13.64
N SER A 180 8.65 28.37 13.78
CA SER A 180 8.36 27.14 13.03
C SER A 180 6.96 26.56 13.24
N ASN A 181 5.92 27.37 13.41
CA ASN A 181 4.56 26.87 13.45
C ASN A 181 3.91 27.01 12.07
N GLU A 182 3.86 25.87 11.36
CA GLU A 182 3.15 25.77 10.09
C GLU A 182 1.68 26.19 10.27
N PRO A 183 1.14 27.04 9.38
CA PRO A 183 -0.24 27.49 9.51
C PRO A 183 -1.22 26.31 9.37
N CYS A 184 -2.23 26.30 10.22
CA CYS A 184 -3.31 25.30 10.19
C CYS A 184 -2.88 23.85 10.40
N LEU A 185 -1.76 23.60 11.06
CA LEU A 185 -1.20 22.26 11.26
C LEU A 185 -2.26 21.25 11.74
N TRP A 186 -3.03 21.59 12.77
CA TRP A 186 -4.03 20.69 13.35
C TRP A 186 -5.15 20.33 12.36
N LEU A 187 -5.65 21.29 11.58
CA LEU A 187 -6.73 21.09 10.61
C LEU A 187 -6.27 20.16 9.48
N VAL A 188 -5.08 20.42 8.95
CA VAL A 188 -4.48 19.57 7.90
C VAL A 188 -4.33 18.13 8.38
N TYR A 189 -3.81 17.91 9.61
CA TYR A 189 -3.66 16.54 10.12
C TYR A 189 -4.99 15.87 10.46
N VAL A 190 -6.03 16.60 10.86
CA VAL A 190 -7.40 16.05 11.01
C VAL A 190 -7.94 15.58 9.66
N ILE A 191 -7.81 16.39 8.61
CA ILE A 191 -8.24 16.01 7.25
C ILE A 191 -7.46 14.78 6.76
N ILE A 192 -6.14 14.79 6.91
CA ILE A 192 -5.26 13.67 6.58
C ILE A 192 -5.69 12.39 7.33
N ALA A 193 -6.01 12.52 8.62
CA ALA A 193 -6.44 11.37 9.41
C ALA A 193 -7.79 10.82 8.94
N LEU A 194 -8.79 11.68 8.70
CA LEU A 194 -10.11 11.25 8.21
C LEU A 194 -10.02 10.54 6.86
N ILE A 195 -9.33 11.15 5.89
CA ILE A 195 -9.14 10.57 4.56
C ILE A 195 -8.29 9.29 4.64
N GLY A 196 -7.23 9.31 5.45
CA GLY A 196 -6.33 8.18 5.64
C GLY A 196 -7.03 6.97 6.26
N ILE A 197 -7.82 7.18 7.34
CA ILE A 197 -8.60 6.12 7.98
C ILE A 197 -9.66 5.56 7.02
N GLY A 198 -10.42 6.43 6.36
CA GLY A 198 -11.42 6.02 5.38
C GLY A 198 -10.82 5.17 4.25
N SER A 199 -9.78 5.66 3.61
CA SER A 199 -9.10 4.96 2.51
C SER A 199 -8.46 3.64 2.92
N GLY A 200 -7.88 3.56 4.12
CA GLY A 200 -7.24 2.35 4.61
C GLY A 200 -8.24 1.26 4.96
N ILE A 201 -9.35 1.59 5.64
CA ILE A 201 -10.46 0.67 5.90
C ILE A 201 -11.01 0.13 4.57
N PHE A 202 -11.31 1.01 3.61
CA PHE A 202 -11.82 0.63 2.30
C PHE A 202 -10.89 -0.34 1.58
N ARG A 203 -9.61 -0.01 1.51
CA ARG A 203 -8.57 -0.80 0.81
C ARG A 203 -8.48 -2.24 1.29
N THR A 204 -8.67 -2.47 2.59
CA THR A 204 -8.58 -3.81 3.19
C THR A 204 -9.75 -4.69 2.82
N ILE A 205 -10.94 -4.12 2.73
CA ILE A 205 -12.19 -4.89 2.70
C ILE A 205 -12.67 -5.12 1.29
N ILE A 206 -12.46 -4.17 0.38
CA ILE A 206 -13.00 -4.24 -0.98
C ILE A 206 -12.48 -5.43 -1.80
N PRO A 207 -11.19 -5.86 -1.71
CA PRO A 207 -10.71 -7.02 -2.43
C PRO A 207 -11.41 -8.31 -2.02
N PRO A 208 -11.48 -8.70 -0.73
CA PRO A 208 -12.18 -9.90 -0.31
C PRO A 208 -13.69 -9.78 -0.52
N PHE A 209 -14.30 -8.60 -0.35
CA PHE A 209 -15.72 -8.37 -0.65
C PHE A 209 -16.02 -8.63 -2.13
N GLY A 210 -15.15 -8.16 -3.04
CA GLY A 210 -15.31 -8.41 -4.47
C GLY A 210 -15.11 -9.88 -4.85
N ALA A 211 -14.13 -10.55 -4.24
CA ALA A 211 -13.90 -11.97 -4.45
C ALA A 211 -15.08 -12.84 -3.98
N ASP A 212 -15.80 -12.43 -2.93
CA ASP A 212 -17.02 -13.11 -2.45
C ASP A 212 -18.17 -13.07 -3.46
N GLN A 213 -18.17 -12.14 -4.41
CA GLN A 213 -19.18 -12.03 -5.44
C GLN A 213 -19.00 -13.06 -6.58
N LEU A 214 -17.88 -13.79 -6.60
CA LEU A 214 -17.62 -14.81 -7.61
C LEU A 214 -18.58 -16.00 -7.45
N LYS A 215 -19.17 -16.47 -8.56
CA LYS A 215 -20.12 -17.57 -8.56
C LYS A 215 -19.47 -18.90 -8.18
N HIS A 216 -18.28 -19.15 -8.74
CA HIS A 216 -17.47 -20.35 -8.50
C HIS A 216 -16.02 -19.91 -8.25
N PRO A 217 -15.59 -19.78 -6.99
CA PRO A 217 -14.23 -19.35 -6.68
C PRO A 217 -13.25 -20.50 -6.89
N THR A 218 -12.80 -20.67 -8.14
CA THR A 218 -11.64 -21.52 -8.46
C THR A 218 -10.36 -20.70 -8.32
N SER A 219 -9.22 -21.36 -8.17
CA SER A 219 -7.91 -20.69 -8.14
C SER A 219 -7.71 -19.76 -9.35
N GLN A 220 -8.13 -20.19 -10.54
CA GLN A 220 -8.03 -19.41 -11.77
C GLN A 220 -8.98 -18.20 -11.78
N THR A 221 -10.26 -18.36 -11.40
CA THR A 221 -11.21 -17.24 -11.38
C THR A 221 -10.84 -16.20 -10.34
N THR A 222 -10.30 -16.64 -9.19
CA THR A 222 -9.80 -15.76 -8.14
C THR A 222 -8.59 -14.97 -8.62
N ARG A 223 -7.63 -15.61 -9.30
CA ARG A 223 -6.48 -14.95 -9.91
C ARG A 223 -6.91 -13.87 -10.91
N THR A 224 -7.82 -14.24 -11.82
CA THR A 224 -8.35 -13.30 -12.82
C THR A 224 -9.05 -12.11 -12.18
N PHE A 225 -9.85 -12.33 -11.14
CA PHE A 225 -10.50 -11.24 -10.39
C PHE A 225 -9.46 -10.27 -9.79
N PHE A 226 -8.43 -10.78 -9.10
CA PHE A 226 -7.41 -9.91 -8.48
C PHE A 226 -6.59 -9.15 -9.52
N ASN A 227 -6.32 -9.73 -10.69
CA ASN A 227 -5.66 -9.03 -11.78
C ASN A 227 -6.52 -7.89 -12.32
N TRP A 228 -7.83 -8.12 -12.58
CA TRP A 228 -8.75 -7.07 -12.99
C TRP A 228 -8.97 -6.01 -11.91
N TYR A 229 -9.06 -6.41 -10.66
CA TYR A 229 -9.12 -5.50 -9.52
C TYR A 229 -7.92 -4.57 -9.50
N TYR A 230 -6.73 -5.13 -9.67
CA TYR A 230 -5.50 -4.36 -9.71
C TYR A 230 -5.41 -3.43 -10.93
N TRP A 231 -5.89 -3.89 -12.07
CA TRP A 231 -6.00 -3.07 -13.27
C TRP A 231 -6.96 -1.88 -13.08
N CYS A 232 -8.10 -2.08 -12.43
CA CYS A 232 -9.04 -1.00 -12.09
C CYS A 232 -8.44 0.02 -11.12
N ILE A 233 -7.60 -0.40 -10.16
CA ILE A 233 -6.83 0.52 -9.32
C ILE A 233 -5.99 1.46 -10.17
N ASN A 234 -5.29 0.92 -11.16
CA ASN A 234 -4.41 1.68 -12.03
C ASN A 234 -5.17 2.58 -13.03
N ILE A 235 -6.35 2.18 -13.51
CA ILE A 235 -7.23 3.08 -14.28
C ILE A 235 -7.63 4.28 -13.42
N GLY A 236 -8.09 4.04 -12.19
CA GLY A 236 -8.43 5.13 -11.28
C GLY A 236 -7.23 6.03 -10.99
N GLY A 237 -6.03 5.45 -10.82
CA GLY A 237 -4.77 6.17 -10.69
C GLY A 237 -4.44 7.01 -11.91
N PHE A 238 -4.56 6.44 -13.10
CA PHE A 238 -4.30 7.15 -14.36
C PHE A 238 -5.21 8.39 -14.52
N ILE A 239 -6.50 8.26 -14.20
CA ILE A 239 -7.44 9.39 -14.25
C ILE A 239 -7.12 10.41 -13.15
N GLY A 240 -6.85 9.96 -11.91
CA GLY A 240 -6.54 10.83 -10.77
C GLY A 240 -5.23 11.59 -10.94
N ILE A 241 -4.14 10.90 -11.27
CA ILE A 241 -2.82 11.50 -11.44
C ILE A 241 -2.70 12.23 -12.78
N GLY A 242 -3.23 11.65 -13.86
CA GLY A 242 -3.16 12.25 -15.19
C GLY A 242 -4.11 13.44 -15.36
N GLY A 243 -5.40 13.20 -15.12
CA GLY A 243 -6.44 14.20 -15.38
C GLY A 243 -6.58 15.23 -14.26
N LEU A 244 -6.86 14.77 -13.02
CA LEU A 244 -7.16 15.68 -11.92
C LEU A 244 -5.93 16.44 -11.43
N ALA A 245 -4.75 15.83 -11.43
CA ALA A 245 -3.52 16.57 -11.11
C ALA A 245 -3.16 17.64 -12.15
N TYR A 246 -3.47 17.39 -13.43
CA TYR A 246 -3.35 18.41 -14.47
C TYR A 246 -4.31 19.57 -14.21
N VAL A 247 -5.58 19.30 -13.88
CA VAL A 247 -6.56 20.35 -13.50
C VAL A 247 -6.05 21.17 -12.32
N GLN A 248 -5.47 20.52 -11.30
CA GLN A 248 -4.92 21.19 -10.10
C GLN A 248 -3.82 22.18 -10.43
N GLN A 249 -2.97 21.88 -11.42
CA GLN A 249 -1.80 22.71 -11.76
C GLN A 249 -2.05 23.72 -12.87
N SER A 250 -2.98 23.43 -13.80
CA SER A 250 -3.16 24.23 -15.02
C SER A 250 -4.31 25.24 -14.95
N MET A 251 -5.30 25.02 -14.07
CA MET A 251 -6.50 25.84 -14.00
C MET A 251 -6.44 26.81 -12.82
N GLN A 252 -6.97 28.00 -13.01
CA GLN A 252 -7.25 28.92 -11.92
C GLN A 252 -8.23 28.25 -10.95
N SER A 253 -7.92 28.23 -9.64
CA SER A 253 -8.65 27.45 -8.63
C SER A 253 -8.72 25.94 -8.93
N GLY A 254 -7.69 25.39 -9.57
CA GLY A 254 -7.66 23.98 -10.00
C GLY A 254 -7.79 22.99 -8.85
N PHE A 255 -7.24 23.26 -7.67
CA PHE A 255 -7.39 22.43 -6.47
C PHE A 255 -8.86 22.35 -6.04
N PHE A 256 -9.60 23.46 -6.07
CA PHE A 256 -11.04 23.49 -5.74
C PHE A 256 -11.84 22.56 -6.65
N TRP A 257 -11.70 22.71 -7.96
CA TRP A 257 -12.43 21.90 -8.93
C TRP A 257 -12.05 20.41 -8.85
N SER A 258 -10.78 20.14 -8.71
CA SER A 258 -10.30 18.75 -8.58
C SER A 258 -10.85 18.07 -7.33
N TYR A 259 -10.88 18.76 -6.18
CA TYR A 259 -11.43 18.20 -4.95
C TYR A 259 -12.94 18.03 -4.99
N ILE A 260 -13.69 18.93 -5.67
CA ILE A 260 -15.13 18.73 -5.93
C ILE A 260 -15.35 17.50 -6.79
N LEU A 261 -14.65 17.35 -7.91
CA LEU A 261 -14.78 16.17 -8.78
C LEU A 261 -14.45 14.88 -8.05
N SER A 262 -13.42 14.90 -7.20
CA SER A 262 -13.05 13.76 -6.35
C SER A 262 -14.13 13.43 -5.32
N LEU A 263 -14.73 14.43 -4.69
CA LEU A 263 -15.83 14.25 -3.74
C LEU A 263 -17.08 13.66 -4.43
N ILE A 264 -17.43 14.15 -5.61
CA ILE A 264 -18.52 13.60 -6.44
C ILE A 264 -18.23 12.14 -6.77
N SER A 265 -17.00 11.81 -7.14
CA SER A 265 -16.58 10.43 -7.43
C SER A 265 -16.77 9.50 -6.21
N LEU A 266 -16.40 9.95 -5.01
CA LEU A 266 -16.61 9.19 -3.77
C LEU A 266 -18.08 9.00 -3.43
N ILE A 267 -18.89 10.07 -3.59
CA ILE A 267 -20.35 9.98 -3.37
C ILE A 267 -20.98 9.01 -4.37
N MET A 268 -20.59 9.07 -5.65
CA MET A 268 -21.06 8.10 -6.66
C MET A 268 -20.68 6.67 -6.28
N ALA A 269 -19.45 6.43 -5.80
CA ALA A 269 -19.01 5.11 -5.35
C ALA A 269 -19.88 4.60 -4.18
N ALA A 270 -20.16 5.46 -3.19
CA ALA A 270 -21.02 5.14 -2.06
C ALA A 270 -22.47 4.87 -2.50
N CYS A 271 -23.02 5.69 -3.40
CA CYS A 271 -24.36 5.46 -3.96
C CYS A 271 -24.45 4.15 -4.73
N LEU A 272 -23.45 3.82 -5.56
CA LEU A 272 -23.40 2.53 -6.27
C LEU A 272 -23.38 1.35 -5.30
N LEU A 273 -22.62 1.45 -4.21
CA LEU A 273 -22.61 0.41 -3.17
C LEU A 273 -23.99 0.24 -2.53
N MET A 274 -24.62 1.34 -2.13
CA MET A 274 -25.94 1.32 -1.44
C MET A 274 -27.06 0.87 -2.36
N CYS A 275 -27.15 1.38 -3.59
CA CYS A 275 -28.19 1.02 -4.57
C CYS A 275 -28.10 -0.46 -4.99
N ASN A 276 -26.91 -1.04 -5.02
CA ASN A 276 -26.72 -2.45 -5.39
C ASN A 276 -26.70 -3.41 -4.20
N ARG A 277 -27.07 -2.97 -2.99
CA ARG A 277 -27.07 -3.82 -1.79
C ARG A 277 -27.74 -5.18 -1.98
N TRP A 278 -28.86 -5.21 -2.66
CA TRP A 278 -29.66 -6.43 -2.90
C TRP A 278 -29.01 -7.40 -3.91
N ASN A 279 -28.08 -6.93 -4.70
CA ASN A 279 -27.34 -7.74 -5.66
C ASN A 279 -26.08 -8.35 -5.07
N PHE A 280 -25.61 -7.88 -3.90
CA PHE A 280 -24.39 -8.37 -3.27
C PHE A 280 -24.67 -9.57 -2.36
N ARG A 281 -23.73 -10.52 -2.39
CA ARG A 281 -23.63 -11.58 -1.39
C ARG A 281 -22.98 -11.01 -0.14
N ILE A 282 -23.74 -10.94 0.95
CA ILE A 282 -23.27 -10.42 2.24
C ILE A 282 -23.13 -11.59 3.21
N TYR A 283 -21.90 -11.88 3.61
CA TYR A 283 -21.61 -12.89 4.62
C TYR A 283 -21.83 -12.31 6.02
N PRO A 284 -22.41 -13.09 6.95
CA PRO A 284 -22.49 -12.68 8.34
C PRO A 284 -21.10 -12.54 8.93
N LYS A 285 -20.95 -11.68 9.94
CA LYS A 285 -19.72 -11.53 10.70
C LYS A 285 -19.34 -12.83 11.39
N SER A 286 -18.04 -13.10 11.51
CA SER A 286 -17.50 -14.26 12.25
C SER A 286 -17.83 -14.19 13.74
N GLY A 287 -18.01 -12.99 14.29
CA GLY A 287 -18.29 -12.76 15.72
C GLY A 287 -17.12 -13.06 16.66
N ARG A 288 -16.02 -13.60 16.16
CA ARG A 288 -14.81 -13.91 16.93
C ARG A 288 -13.88 -12.71 16.95
N ASN A 289 -13.35 -12.41 18.13
CA ASN A 289 -12.39 -11.31 18.29
C ASN A 289 -10.97 -11.87 18.09
N VAL A 290 -10.55 -11.95 16.82
CA VAL A 290 -9.30 -12.59 16.38
C VAL A 290 -8.09 -12.16 17.22
N PHE A 291 -7.96 -10.86 17.55
CA PHE A 291 -6.83 -10.37 18.36
C PHE A 291 -6.88 -10.88 19.79
N ILE A 292 -8.06 -10.83 20.42
CA ILE A 292 -8.24 -11.31 21.80
C ILE A 292 -8.03 -12.81 21.86
N ASP A 293 -8.60 -13.57 20.91
CA ASP A 293 -8.45 -15.01 20.85
C ASP A 293 -6.97 -15.39 20.58
N THR A 294 -6.31 -14.71 19.65
CA THR A 294 -4.88 -14.93 19.38
C THR A 294 -4.04 -14.67 20.63
N PHE A 295 -4.28 -13.55 21.31
CA PHE A 295 -3.54 -13.22 22.54
C PHE A 295 -3.80 -14.24 23.64
N LYS A 296 -5.06 -14.62 23.90
CA LYS A 296 -5.42 -15.61 24.91
C LYS A 296 -4.77 -16.96 24.62
N ILE A 297 -4.84 -17.44 23.36
CA ILE A 297 -4.23 -18.72 22.95
C ILE A 297 -2.72 -18.68 23.14
N MET A 298 -2.06 -17.58 22.78
CA MET A 298 -0.61 -17.43 22.98
C MET A 298 -0.22 -17.38 24.45
N VAL A 299 -1.01 -16.71 25.30
CA VAL A 299 -0.78 -16.65 26.75
C VAL A 299 -0.97 -18.03 27.36
N GLU A 300 -2.06 -18.72 27.03
CA GLU A 300 -2.34 -20.07 27.54
C GLU A 300 -1.27 -21.08 27.09
N ALA A 301 -0.87 -21.04 25.81
CA ALA A 301 0.21 -21.88 25.30
C ALA A 301 1.52 -21.69 26.10
N ARG A 302 1.86 -20.44 26.42
CA ARG A 302 3.05 -20.12 27.24
C ARG A 302 2.93 -20.55 28.70
N GLN A 303 1.73 -20.46 29.26
CA GLN A 303 1.47 -20.90 30.63
C GLN A 303 1.56 -22.42 30.71
N SER A 304 0.93 -23.13 29.78
CA SER A 304 1.01 -24.60 29.71
C SER A 304 2.44 -25.08 29.47
N GLU A 305 3.23 -24.41 28.65
CA GLU A 305 4.65 -24.74 28.45
C GLU A 305 5.47 -24.58 29.74
N LYS A 306 5.19 -23.55 30.54
CA LYS A 306 5.86 -23.35 31.84
C LYS A 306 5.43 -24.40 32.88
N GLU A 307 4.18 -24.85 32.86
CA GLU A 307 3.69 -25.91 33.71
C GLU A 307 4.21 -27.29 33.29
N GLU A 308 4.48 -27.50 31.99
CA GLU A 308 5.11 -28.72 31.45
C GLU A 308 6.57 -28.88 31.90
N LEU A 309 7.27 -27.82 32.23
CA LEU A 309 8.62 -27.83 32.80
C LEU A 309 8.66 -28.40 34.24
N ASN A 310 7.51 -28.72 34.82
CA ASN A 310 7.43 -29.34 36.14
C ASN A 310 7.78 -30.86 36.00
N PRO A 311 8.87 -31.37 36.65
CA PRO A 311 9.42 -32.71 36.41
C PRO A 311 8.44 -33.87 36.65
N PHE A 312 7.43 -33.67 37.50
CA PHE A 312 6.41 -34.68 37.78
C PHE A 312 5.38 -34.83 36.65
N ARG A 313 4.95 -33.70 36.02
CA ARG A 313 4.07 -33.71 34.85
C ARG A 313 4.77 -34.23 33.59
N ASP A 314 6.05 -33.98 33.45
CA ASP A 314 6.85 -34.48 32.32
C ASP A 314 6.95 -36.03 32.37
N LEU A 315 7.05 -36.58 33.58
CA LEU A 315 7.04 -38.04 33.80
C LEU A 315 5.69 -38.67 33.43
N LEU A 316 4.58 -38.11 33.93
CA LEU A 316 3.22 -38.57 33.60
C LEU A 316 2.95 -38.52 32.12
N ARG A 317 3.37 -37.47 31.45
CA ARG A 317 3.23 -37.26 30.03
C ARG A 317 4.05 -38.26 29.19
N LYS A 318 5.28 -38.57 29.60
CA LYS A 318 6.10 -39.60 28.94
C LYS A 318 5.43 -40.95 28.99
N VAL A 319 4.70 -41.22 30.07
CA VAL A 319 3.90 -42.47 30.25
C VAL A 319 2.68 -42.42 29.32
N GLU A 320 1.98 -41.29 29.23
CA GLU A 320 0.78 -41.10 28.42
C GLU A 320 1.10 -41.12 26.90
N ILE A 321 2.21 -40.51 26.48
CA ILE A 321 2.73 -40.58 25.10
C ILE A 321 3.08 -42.02 24.71
N LYS A 322 3.69 -42.78 25.62
CA LYS A 322 4.02 -44.19 25.39
C LYS A 322 2.77 -45.09 25.32
N LEU A 323 1.73 -44.78 26.10
CA LEU A 323 0.47 -45.52 26.11
C LEU A 323 -0.40 -45.28 24.89
N PHE A 324 -0.41 -44.04 24.38
CA PHE A 324 -1.29 -43.62 23.28
C PHE A 324 -0.58 -43.44 21.93
N GLN A 325 0.71 -43.81 21.81
CA GLN A 325 1.51 -43.65 20.57
C GLN A 325 1.38 -42.26 19.92
N LEU A 326 1.36 -41.20 20.73
CA LEU A 326 1.29 -39.83 20.20
C LEU A 326 2.62 -39.47 19.53
N ASP A 327 2.53 -39.10 18.27
CA ASP A 327 3.67 -38.65 17.47
C ASP A 327 4.15 -37.27 17.96
N THR A 328 5.31 -37.21 18.60
CA THR A 328 5.87 -35.99 19.21
C THR A 328 6.84 -35.23 18.28
N SER A 329 7.09 -35.74 17.08
CA SER A 329 8.20 -35.27 16.23
C SER A 329 8.01 -33.87 15.61
N THR A 330 6.80 -33.25 15.71
CA THR A 330 6.51 -31.96 15.06
C THR A 330 5.71 -30.97 15.92
N ARG A 331 5.68 -31.16 17.25
CA ARG A 331 4.89 -30.31 18.13
C ARG A 331 5.49 -28.90 18.24
N SER A 332 4.69 -27.88 17.92
CA SER A 332 4.99 -26.47 18.18
C SER A 332 4.56 -26.09 19.60
N TRP A 333 5.25 -25.12 20.23
CA TRP A 333 4.90 -24.60 21.56
C TRP A 333 3.43 -24.14 21.66
N ILE A 334 2.87 -23.63 20.58
CA ILE A 334 1.46 -23.19 20.49
C ILE A 334 0.46 -24.36 20.56
N ASP A 335 0.90 -25.59 20.26
CA ASP A 335 0.02 -26.77 20.30
C ASP A 335 -0.42 -27.14 21.71
N SER A 336 0.29 -26.68 22.74
CA SER A 336 -0.10 -26.87 24.14
C SER A 336 -1.45 -26.22 24.48
N ALA A 337 -1.91 -25.24 23.72
CA ALA A 337 -3.25 -24.65 23.88
C ALA A 337 -4.39 -25.48 23.27
N LYS A 338 -4.10 -26.55 22.52
CA LYS A 338 -5.12 -27.44 21.91
C LYS A 338 -5.79 -28.33 22.96
N LEU A 339 -7.10 -28.56 22.80
CA LEU A 339 -7.85 -29.53 23.63
C LEU A 339 -7.18 -30.88 23.72
N ARG A 340 -6.61 -31.39 22.62
CA ARG A 340 -5.89 -32.66 22.55
C ARG A 340 -4.67 -32.75 23.48
N TYR A 341 -4.09 -31.61 23.84
CA TYR A 341 -2.90 -31.52 24.69
C TYR A 341 -3.21 -30.89 26.06
N GLY A 342 -4.50 -30.85 26.47
CA GLY A 342 -4.93 -30.31 27.75
C GLY A 342 -5.19 -28.80 27.78
N GLY A 343 -5.12 -28.12 26.65
CA GLY A 343 -5.53 -26.73 26.55
C GLY A 343 -7.04 -26.55 26.37
N ASN A 344 -7.51 -25.33 26.33
CA ASN A 344 -8.94 -24.99 26.29
C ASN A 344 -9.46 -24.66 24.88
N TYR A 345 -8.61 -24.68 23.84
CA TYR A 345 -8.98 -24.23 22.49
C TYR A 345 -9.09 -25.38 21.49
N HIS A 346 -10.08 -25.22 20.60
CA HIS A 346 -10.28 -26.15 19.50
C HIS A 346 -9.07 -26.16 18.55
N GLU A 347 -8.73 -27.34 17.99
CA GLU A 347 -7.55 -27.53 17.13
C GLU A 347 -7.50 -26.54 15.96
N SER A 348 -8.65 -26.29 15.30
CA SER A 348 -8.75 -25.35 14.17
C SER A 348 -8.36 -23.92 14.54
N ALA A 349 -8.71 -23.44 15.74
CA ALA A 349 -8.37 -22.09 16.19
C ALA A 349 -6.86 -21.93 16.40
N VAL A 350 -6.20 -22.95 16.94
CA VAL A 350 -4.74 -22.94 17.14
C VAL A 350 -4.00 -23.05 15.80
N GLU A 351 -4.50 -23.87 14.87
CA GLU A 351 -3.93 -23.94 13.52
C GLU A 351 -4.08 -22.63 12.75
N ASP A 352 -5.23 -21.95 12.85
CA ASP A 352 -5.44 -20.61 12.25
C ASP A 352 -4.35 -19.61 12.71
N ILE A 353 -3.96 -19.65 14.00
CA ILE A 353 -2.92 -18.77 14.54
C ILE A 353 -1.52 -19.17 14.03
N LYS A 354 -1.24 -20.45 13.88
CA LYS A 354 0.04 -20.89 13.27
C LYS A 354 0.16 -20.41 11.83
N VAL A 355 -0.93 -20.52 11.07
CA VAL A 355 -1.00 -20.01 9.69
C VAL A 355 -0.79 -18.50 9.68
N LEU A 356 -1.47 -17.76 10.57
CA LEU A 356 -1.29 -16.31 10.74
C LEU A 356 0.18 -15.95 11.00
N GLY A 357 0.86 -16.64 11.92
CA GLY A 357 2.28 -16.43 12.22
C GLY A 357 3.21 -16.64 11.01
N LYS A 358 2.97 -17.72 10.24
CA LYS A 358 3.74 -18.02 9.02
C LYS A 358 3.54 -16.96 7.93
N ILE A 359 2.30 -16.49 7.74
CA ILE A 359 1.96 -15.45 6.78
C ILE A 359 2.58 -14.11 7.21
N THR A 360 2.50 -13.78 8.50
CA THR A 360 3.09 -12.55 9.06
C THR A 360 4.58 -12.48 8.78
N LEU A 361 5.32 -13.57 8.95
CA LEU A 361 6.75 -13.62 8.65
C LEU A 361 7.03 -13.27 7.18
N ILE A 362 6.23 -13.78 6.25
CA ILE A 362 6.36 -13.47 4.82
C ILE A 362 6.11 -11.97 4.57
N PHE A 363 5.10 -11.38 5.24
CA PHE A 363 4.80 -9.96 5.10
C PHE A 363 5.87 -9.05 5.71
N VAL A 364 6.49 -9.45 6.83
CA VAL A 364 7.64 -8.74 7.42
C VAL A 364 8.82 -8.70 6.43
N LEU A 365 9.07 -9.79 5.72
CA LEU A 365 10.13 -9.85 4.71
C LEU A 365 9.85 -8.95 3.48
N LEU A 366 8.58 -8.53 3.28
CA LEU A 366 8.21 -7.58 2.25
C LEU A 366 8.33 -6.11 2.68
N VAL A 367 8.62 -5.81 3.96
CA VAL A 367 8.75 -4.43 4.44
C VAL A 367 9.80 -3.63 3.65
N PRO A 368 11.01 -4.15 3.37
CA PRO A 368 11.99 -3.43 2.56
C PRO A 368 11.52 -3.14 1.13
N TYR A 369 10.73 -4.05 0.54
CA TYR A 369 10.09 -3.79 -0.75
C TYR A 369 9.20 -2.55 -0.70
N TRP A 370 8.41 -2.38 0.36
CA TRP A 370 7.56 -1.20 0.54
C TRP A 370 8.35 0.08 0.79
N ILE A 371 9.49 0.01 1.48
CA ILE A 371 10.40 1.16 1.62
C ILE A 371 10.85 1.64 0.24
N VAL A 372 11.26 0.73 -0.64
CA VAL A 372 11.67 1.03 -2.01
C VAL A 372 10.51 1.55 -2.84
N TYR A 373 9.34 0.91 -2.79
CA TYR A 373 8.14 1.27 -3.54
C TYR A 373 7.72 2.74 -3.30
N PHE A 374 7.74 3.19 -2.05
CA PHE A 374 7.35 4.55 -1.72
C PHE A 374 8.37 5.63 -2.15
N GLN A 375 9.56 5.25 -2.58
CA GLN A 375 10.52 6.21 -3.15
C GLN A 375 10.00 6.81 -4.45
N MET A 376 9.21 6.09 -5.21
CA MET A 376 8.54 6.57 -6.41
C MET A 376 7.71 7.84 -6.17
N GLN A 377 7.02 7.91 -5.04
CA GLN A 377 6.17 9.04 -4.67
C GLN A 377 6.90 10.14 -3.89
N THR A 378 8.16 9.95 -3.55
CA THR A 378 8.94 10.87 -2.69
C THR A 378 10.27 11.26 -3.34
N THR A 379 11.31 10.45 -3.17
CA THR A 379 12.67 10.81 -3.59
C THR A 379 12.87 10.79 -5.10
N PHE A 380 12.16 9.95 -5.85
CA PHE A 380 12.20 10.01 -7.33
C PHE A 380 11.57 11.31 -7.84
N GLN A 381 10.49 11.78 -7.20
CA GLN A 381 9.92 13.08 -7.53
C GLN A 381 10.86 14.23 -7.19
N ALA A 382 11.50 14.18 -6.01
CA ALA A 382 12.50 15.16 -5.63
C ALA A 382 13.67 15.21 -6.63
N GLN A 383 14.17 14.04 -7.09
CA GLN A 383 15.17 13.95 -8.15
C GLN A 383 14.67 14.57 -9.46
N GLY A 384 13.42 14.28 -9.87
CA GLY A 384 12.82 14.80 -11.09
C GLY A 384 12.66 16.33 -11.09
N LEU A 385 12.36 16.94 -9.93
CA LEU A 385 12.31 18.40 -9.77
C LEU A 385 13.66 19.10 -10.02
N HIS A 386 14.76 18.39 -9.85
CA HIS A 386 16.11 18.90 -10.10
C HIS A 386 16.68 18.39 -11.44
N MET A 387 15.79 17.90 -12.31
CA MET A 387 16.04 17.56 -13.71
C MET A 387 15.20 18.47 -14.61
N LYS A 388 15.59 18.64 -15.86
CA LYS A 388 14.89 19.49 -16.83
C LYS A 388 13.51 18.94 -17.16
N LEU A 389 12.45 19.66 -16.79
CA LEU A 389 11.04 19.28 -17.03
C LEU A 389 10.55 19.68 -18.42
N ASP A 390 11.01 20.83 -18.94
CA ASP A 390 10.72 21.28 -20.28
C ASP A 390 11.91 20.96 -21.20
N PRO A 391 11.76 20.08 -22.22
CA PRO A 391 12.85 19.75 -23.14
C PRO A 391 13.39 20.98 -23.90
N TYR A 392 12.58 22.03 -24.06
CA TYR A 392 12.93 23.24 -24.80
C TYR A 392 13.43 24.39 -23.91
N ALA A 393 13.44 24.22 -22.58
CA ALA A 393 13.95 25.25 -21.68
C ALA A 393 15.43 25.53 -21.97
N PRO A 394 15.83 26.79 -22.16
CA PRO A 394 17.22 27.13 -22.44
C PRO A 394 18.10 26.90 -21.20
N SER A 395 19.27 26.31 -21.39
CA SER A 395 20.33 26.35 -20.40
C SER A 395 20.86 27.77 -20.25
N ILE A 396 21.17 28.16 -19.00
CA ILE A 396 21.70 29.50 -18.74
C ILE A 396 23.13 29.56 -19.25
N SER A 397 23.36 30.28 -20.38
CA SER A 397 24.69 30.66 -20.81
C SER A 397 25.10 31.96 -20.09
N ARG A 398 26.38 32.14 -19.83
CA ARG A 398 27.00 33.30 -19.14
C ARG A 398 26.55 34.68 -19.72
N ASN A 399 26.19 34.74 -21.01
CA ASN A 399 25.75 35.95 -21.68
C ASN A 399 24.25 36.27 -21.50
N MET A 400 23.46 35.34 -20.93
CA MET A 400 22.00 35.50 -20.79
C MET A 400 21.58 36.04 -19.41
N SER A 401 22.48 36.08 -18.44
CA SER A 401 22.25 36.67 -17.11
C SER A 401 21.83 38.16 -17.19
N ASN A 402 22.32 38.91 -18.19
CA ASN A 402 21.99 40.32 -18.40
C ASN A 402 20.70 40.54 -19.21
N ASN A 403 20.17 39.49 -19.87
CA ASN A 403 19.02 39.62 -20.77
C ASN A 403 17.75 38.95 -20.22
N LEU A 404 17.75 38.44 -18.98
CA LEU A 404 16.57 37.78 -18.39
C LEU A 404 15.39 38.77 -18.20
N HIS A 405 15.69 40.07 -18.11
CA HIS A 405 14.69 41.15 -18.05
C HIS A 405 14.10 41.54 -19.41
N THR A 406 14.71 41.10 -20.52
CA THR A 406 14.29 41.50 -21.89
C THR A 406 13.63 40.40 -22.68
N LEU A 407 13.38 39.21 -22.09
CA LEU A 407 12.55 38.20 -22.77
C LEU A 407 11.15 38.77 -22.98
N SER A 408 10.76 38.89 -24.25
CA SER A 408 9.43 39.33 -24.64
C SER A 408 8.34 38.45 -24.04
N THR A 409 7.18 39.00 -23.78
CA THR A 409 6.01 38.29 -23.25
C THR A 409 5.64 37.06 -24.11
N GLU A 410 5.87 37.11 -25.42
CA GLU A 410 5.70 36.03 -26.38
C GLU A 410 6.68 34.86 -26.15
N GLN A 411 7.92 35.15 -25.76
CA GLN A 411 8.88 34.09 -25.41
C GLN A 411 8.52 33.42 -24.07
N LYS A 412 7.99 34.17 -23.09
CA LYS A 412 7.49 33.63 -21.83
C LYS A 412 6.27 32.71 -22.02
N GLU A 413 5.40 32.97 -23.00
CA GLU A 413 4.27 32.12 -23.33
C GLU A 413 4.69 30.80 -24.03
N LYS A 414 5.75 30.83 -24.85
CA LYS A 414 6.26 29.68 -25.58
C LYS A 414 6.89 28.62 -24.65
N TYR A 415 7.35 29.00 -23.45
CA TYR A 415 7.96 28.12 -22.42
C TYR A 415 6.96 27.68 -21.33
N LYS A 416 5.66 27.77 -21.60
CA LYS A 416 4.59 27.49 -20.62
C LYS A 416 4.26 26.02 -20.45
N PHE A 417 4.86 25.11 -21.24
CA PHE A 417 4.60 23.68 -21.15
C PHE A 417 5.60 23.03 -20.18
N SER A 418 5.28 23.05 -18.89
CA SER A 418 5.96 22.24 -17.89
C SER A 418 5.18 20.95 -17.67
N ILE A 419 5.84 19.82 -17.78
CA ILE A 419 5.25 18.52 -17.44
C ILE A 419 4.86 18.55 -15.96
N PRO A 420 3.57 18.30 -15.61
CA PRO A 420 3.18 18.19 -14.21
C PRO A 420 4.02 17.18 -13.48
N GLN A 421 4.55 17.54 -12.31
CA GLN A 421 5.41 16.68 -11.52
C GLN A 421 4.79 15.30 -11.23
N ALA A 422 3.49 15.27 -10.95
CA ALA A 422 2.73 14.05 -10.71
C ALA A 422 2.74 13.10 -11.91
N TRP A 423 2.94 13.61 -13.14
CA TRP A 423 2.98 12.77 -14.34
C TRP A 423 4.17 11.82 -14.41
N LEU A 424 5.22 12.05 -13.63
CA LEU A 424 6.32 11.09 -13.53
C LEU A 424 5.84 9.73 -12.96
N ILE A 425 4.85 9.75 -12.05
CA ILE A 425 4.23 8.53 -11.53
C ILE A 425 3.38 7.84 -12.60
N LEU A 426 2.87 8.58 -13.62
CA LEU A 426 2.11 7.95 -14.70
C LEU A 426 2.93 6.96 -15.50
N CYS A 427 4.25 7.14 -15.59
CA CYS A 427 5.12 6.16 -16.25
C CYS A 427 4.94 4.79 -15.61
N ASP A 428 5.00 4.68 -14.27
CA ASP A 428 4.74 3.46 -13.54
C ASP A 428 3.34 2.90 -13.84
N THR A 429 2.31 3.73 -13.67
CA THR A 429 0.91 3.36 -13.91
C THR A 429 0.68 2.83 -15.34
N ILE A 430 1.26 3.47 -16.36
CA ILE A 430 1.18 3.05 -17.76
C ILE A 430 1.84 1.68 -17.94
N PHE A 431 3.02 1.48 -17.36
CA PHE A 431 3.69 0.19 -17.41
C PHE A 431 2.83 -0.92 -16.79
N VAL A 432 2.25 -0.69 -15.62
CA VAL A 432 1.36 -1.67 -14.97
C VAL A 432 0.13 -1.96 -15.83
N LEU A 433 -0.52 -0.93 -16.41
CA LEU A 433 -1.69 -1.08 -17.28
C LEU A 433 -1.40 -1.92 -18.53
N ILE A 434 -0.19 -1.85 -19.08
CA ILE A 434 0.23 -2.61 -20.25
C ILE A 434 0.71 -4.02 -19.84
N PHE A 435 1.61 -4.10 -18.85
CA PHE A 435 2.25 -5.37 -18.51
C PHE A 435 1.33 -6.35 -17.80
N LEU A 436 0.40 -5.88 -16.97
CA LEU A 436 -0.48 -6.79 -16.23
C LEU A 436 -1.37 -7.65 -17.15
N PRO A 437 -2.08 -7.09 -18.18
CA PRO A 437 -2.80 -7.90 -19.14
C PRO A 437 -1.90 -8.81 -19.98
N VAL A 438 -0.70 -8.35 -20.34
CA VAL A 438 0.28 -9.16 -21.10
C VAL A 438 0.72 -10.36 -20.25
N MET A 439 1.03 -10.14 -18.97
CA MET A 439 1.40 -11.22 -18.06
C MET A 439 0.26 -12.23 -17.87
N ASP A 440 -0.98 -11.76 -17.68
CA ASP A 440 -2.13 -12.62 -17.40
C ASP A 440 -2.59 -13.43 -18.64
N ARG A 441 -2.59 -12.82 -19.81
CA ARG A 441 -3.12 -13.44 -21.02
C ARG A 441 -2.10 -14.15 -21.90
N VAL A 442 -0.82 -13.73 -21.83
CA VAL A 442 0.24 -14.23 -22.70
C VAL A 442 1.29 -15.00 -21.91
N VAL A 443 1.95 -14.37 -20.94
CA VAL A 443 3.14 -14.92 -20.29
C VAL A 443 2.78 -16.10 -19.37
N PHE A 444 1.81 -15.93 -18.45
CA PHE A 444 1.44 -17.02 -17.55
C PHE A 444 0.84 -18.23 -18.28
N PRO A 445 -0.10 -18.09 -19.24
CA PRO A 445 -0.59 -19.23 -19.99
C PRO A 445 0.50 -19.92 -20.83
N PHE A 446 1.47 -19.17 -21.35
CA PHE A 446 2.59 -19.72 -22.10
C PHE A 446 3.52 -20.55 -21.20
N LEU A 447 3.84 -20.06 -20.01
CA LEU A 447 4.63 -20.79 -19.01
C LEU A 447 3.89 -22.03 -18.51
N ASP A 448 2.58 -21.89 -18.24
CA ASP A 448 1.73 -23.00 -17.79
C ASP A 448 1.67 -24.12 -18.84
N LYS A 449 1.56 -23.78 -20.13
CA LYS A 449 1.60 -24.74 -21.24
C LYS A 449 2.95 -25.48 -21.36
N ARG A 450 4.04 -24.84 -20.91
CA ARG A 450 5.38 -25.46 -20.86
C ARG A 450 5.66 -26.24 -19.59
N GLY A 451 4.68 -26.37 -18.68
CA GLY A 451 4.84 -27.06 -17.41
C GLY A 451 5.59 -26.27 -16.34
N HIS A 452 5.85 -24.97 -16.58
CA HIS A 452 6.53 -24.09 -15.62
C HIS A 452 5.53 -23.22 -14.87
N HIS A 453 4.82 -23.78 -13.89
CA HIS A 453 3.89 -23.04 -13.05
C HIS A 453 4.64 -22.09 -12.10
N MET A 454 4.41 -20.79 -12.24
CA MET A 454 5.00 -19.80 -11.34
C MET A 454 4.17 -19.66 -10.07
N SER A 455 4.70 -20.17 -8.94
CA SER A 455 4.07 -19.99 -7.64
C SER A 455 4.01 -18.51 -7.24
N LEU A 456 3.04 -18.12 -6.40
CA LEU A 456 2.89 -16.74 -5.91
C LEU A 456 4.17 -16.23 -5.25
N LEU A 457 4.84 -17.06 -4.43
CA LEU A 457 6.10 -16.70 -3.79
C LEU A 457 7.25 -16.51 -4.80
N THR A 458 7.23 -17.21 -5.95
CA THR A 458 8.21 -16.99 -7.02
C THR A 458 8.01 -15.64 -7.67
N ARG A 459 6.76 -15.28 -7.94
CA ARG A 459 6.40 -13.97 -8.51
C ARG A 459 6.83 -12.85 -7.58
N ILE A 460 6.51 -12.93 -6.29
CA ILE A 460 6.93 -11.97 -5.28
C ILE A 460 8.47 -11.81 -5.28
N ASN A 461 9.21 -12.91 -5.32
CA ASN A 461 10.67 -12.86 -5.30
C ASN A 461 11.26 -12.16 -6.54
N ILE A 462 10.72 -12.40 -7.73
CA ILE A 462 11.13 -11.71 -8.96
C ILE A 462 10.88 -10.21 -8.84
N GLY A 463 9.72 -9.80 -8.32
CA GLY A 463 9.41 -8.40 -8.11
C GLY A 463 10.35 -7.73 -7.10
N MET A 464 10.73 -8.41 -6.01
CA MET A 464 11.72 -7.90 -5.06
C MET A 464 13.08 -7.63 -5.71
N PHE A 465 13.53 -8.48 -6.62
CA PHE A 465 14.76 -8.27 -7.40
C PHE A 465 14.65 -7.05 -8.32
N LEU A 466 13.54 -6.90 -9.05
CA LEU A 466 13.29 -5.77 -9.94
C LEU A 466 13.25 -4.44 -9.18
N ALA A 467 12.67 -4.43 -7.97
CA ALA A 467 12.67 -3.26 -7.10
C ALA A 467 14.09 -2.85 -6.67
N SER A 468 14.96 -3.81 -6.34
CA SER A 468 16.37 -3.54 -6.05
C SER A 468 17.07 -2.92 -7.26
N LEU A 469 16.84 -3.48 -8.46
CA LEU A 469 17.43 -2.99 -9.70
C LEU A 469 16.97 -1.55 -10.01
N SER A 470 15.70 -1.21 -9.75
CA SER A 470 15.19 0.16 -9.88
C SER A 470 15.96 1.15 -9.02
N MET A 471 16.25 0.80 -7.75
CA MET A 471 17.03 1.65 -6.86
C MET A 471 18.46 1.86 -7.35
N PHE A 472 19.11 0.81 -7.85
CA PHE A 472 20.45 0.94 -8.44
C PHE A 472 20.43 1.83 -9.69
N THR A 473 19.41 1.70 -10.54
CA THR A 473 19.22 2.57 -11.71
C THR A 473 19.05 4.03 -11.29
N ALA A 474 18.22 4.30 -10.26
CA ALA A 474 18.04 5.64 -9.70
C ALA A 474 19.35 6.21 -9.12
N GLY A 475 20.13 5.38 -8.43
CA GLY A 475 21.44 5.78 -7.89
C GLY A 475 22.45 6.14 -8.97
N VAL A 476 22.50 5.37 -10.06
CA VAL A 476 23.36 5.66 -11.22
C VAL A 476 22.95 6.97 -11.89
N LEU A 477 21.63 7.14 -12.15
CA LEU A 477 21.09 8.37 -12.74
C LEU A 477 21.41 9.59 -11.87
N GLU A 478 21.25 9.46 -10.55
CA GLU A 478 21.53 10.55 -9.61
C GLU A 478 23.03 10.89 -9.57
N THR A 479 23.90 9.90 -9.65
CA THR A 479 25.34 10.13 -9.73
C THR A 479 25.70 10.93 -10.98
N TYR A 480 25.08 10.60 -12.11
CA TYR A 480 25.28 11.32 -13.36
C TYR A 480 24.72 12.75 -13.29
N ARG A 481 23.49 12.93 -12.73
CA ARG A 481 22.88 14.24 -12.52
C ARG A 481 23.74 15.16 -11.66
N LEU A 482 24.22 14.64 -10.52
CA LEU A 482 25.09 15.40 -9.60
C LEU A 482 26.42 15.76 -10.25
N ARG A 483 26.98 14.87 -11.08
CA ARG A 483 28.22 15.13 -11.80
C ARG A 483 28.04 16.30 -12.79
N LEU A 484 27.02 16.27 -13.62
CA LEU A 484 26.68 17.38 -14.53
C LEU A 484 26.52 18.69 -13.75
N PHE A 485 25.75 18.67 -12.66
CA PHE A 485 25.53 19.87 -11.85
C PHE A 485 26.82 20.39 -11.20
N SER A 486 27.73 19.52 -10.77
CA SER A 486 29.00 19.90 -10.11
C SER A 486 30.05 20.43 -11.11
N GLU A 487 30.15 19.82 -12.28
CA GLU A 487 31.05 20.26 -13.36
C GLU A 487 30.68 21.68 -13.83
N ASP A 488 29.39 22.01 -13.80
CA ASP A 488 28.89 23.32 -14.22
C ASP A 488 28.87 24.38 -13.12
N ARG A 489 29.15 24.02 -11.88
CA ARG A 489 29.21 24.98 -10.76
C ARG A 489 30.16 26.15 -11.05
N PHE A 490 31.23 25.91 -11.83
CA PHE A 490 32.20 26.91 -12.22
C PHE A 490 31.84 27.64 -13.53
N ASN A 491 31.13 27.00 -14.46
CA ASN A 491 30.87 27.55 -15.81
C ASN A 491 29.42 27.95 -16.09
N LYS A 492 28.44 27.57 -15.25
CA LYS A 492 26.98 27.83 -15.40
C LYS A 492 26.39 27.43 -16.77
N LEU A 493 27.03 26.50 -17.52
CA LEU A 493 26.62 26.15 -18.89
C LEU A 493 25.44 25.18 -18.99
N HIS A 494 25.21 24.34 -17.97
CA HIS A 494 24.21 23.25 -18.02
C HIS A 494 23.22 23.28 -16.85
N VAL A 495 22.97 24.47 -16.27
CA VAL A 495 21.95 24.63 -15.23
C VAL A 495 20.73 25.29 -15.85
N VAL A 496 19.57 24.69 -15.66
CA VAL A 496 18.27 25.21 -16.06
C VAL A 496 17.54 25.74 -14.83
N VAL A 497 17.02 26.96 -14.91
CA VAL A 497 16.14 27.53 -13.88
C VAL A 497 14.70 27.27 -14.26
N GLN A 498 13.98 26.57 -13.41
CA GLN A 498 12.57 26.26 -13.62
C GLN A 498 11.75 26.67 -12.39
N THR A 499 10.63 27.34 -12.63
CA THR A 499 9.72 27.77 -11.57
C THR A 499 8.48 26.89 -11.59
N ILE A 500 8.22 26.22 -10.46
CA ILE A 500 7.06 25.34 -10.28
C ILE A 500 6.25 25.89 -9.12
N GLY A 501 5.06 26.39 -9.43
CA GLY A 501 4.29 27.17 -8.47
C GLY A 501 5.01 28.46 -8.09
N ASN A 502 5.30 28.66 -6.80
CA ASN A 502 6.01 29.83 -6.28
C ASN A 502 7.49 29.55 -5.95
N THR A 503 7.96 28.32 -6.18
CA THR A 503 9.33 27.92 -5.87
C THR A 503 10.19 27.79 -7.12
N THR A 504 11.42 28.33 -7.05
CA THR A 504 12.40 28.26 -8.13
C THR A 504 13.38 27.13 -7.85
N TYR A 505 13.51 26.22 -8.81
CA TYR A 505 14.41 25.07 -8.75
C TYR A 505 15.56 25.25 -9.74
N TYR A 506 16.77 24.94 -9.29
CA TYR A 506 17.94 24.85 -10.15
C TYR A 506 18.11 23.39 -10.55
N ALA A 507 17.87 23.10 -11.82
CA ALA A 507 17.89 21.75 -12.37
C ALA A 507 19.14 21.53 -13.23
N ALA A 508 19.66 20.31 -13.26
CA ALA A 508 20.66 19.91 -14.24
C ALA A 508 20.03 19.85 -15.64
N ASP A 509 20.77 20.21 -16.69
CA ASP A 509 20.31 20.08 -18.09
C ASP A 509 20.29 18.61 -18.53
N LEU A 510 19.50 17.83 -17.81
CA LEU A 510 19.24 16.42 -18.03
C LEU A 510 17.73 16.21 -18.07
N TRP A 511 17.22 15.74 -19.19
CA TRP A 511 15.78 15.59 -19.37
C TRP A 511 15.18 14.58 -18.39
N VAL A 512 14.07 14.94 -17.75
CA VAL A 512 13.40 14.15 -16.71
C VAL A 512 12.98 12.77 -17.17
N LEU A 513 12.74 12.54 -18.46
CA LEU A 513 12.41 11.21 -18.99
C LEU A 513 13.54 10.17 -18.85
N TRP A 514 14.77 10.58 -18.50
CA TRP A 514 15.80 9.61 -18.10
C TRP A 514 15.45 8.85 -16.82
N GLN A 515 14.44 9.28 -16.07
CA GLN A 515 13.88 8.52 -14.97
C GLN A 515 12.97 7.37 -15.41
N ALA A 516 12.51 7.32 -16.66
CA ALA A 516 11.60 6.30 -17.15
C ALA A 516 12.05 4.85 -16.87
N PRO A 517 13.34 4.47 -17.00
CA PRO A 517 13.79 3.12 -16.68
C PRO A 517 13.58 2.73 -15.21
N GLN A 518 13.80 3.64 -14.25
CA GLN A 518 13.60 3.34 -12.83
C GLN A 518 12.11 3.18 -12.50
N TYR A 519 11.22 4.02 -13.07
CA TYR A 519 9.78 3.87 -12.95
C TYR A 519 9.25 2.59 -13.63
N ALA A 520 9.78 2.25 -14.81
CA ALA A 520 9.44 1.01 -15.52
C ALA A 520 9.78 -0.24 -14.71
N LEU A 521 10.95 -0.25 -14.07
CA LEU A 521 11.38 -1.36 -13.21
C LEU A 521 10.52 -1.48 -11.95
N ILE A 522 10.08 -0.35 -11.34
CA ILE A 522 9.14 -0.38 -10.23
C ILE A 522 7.78 -0.88 -10.69
N GLY A 523 7.23 -0.39 -11.80
CA GLY A 523 5.94 -0.86 -12.33
C GLY A 523 5.96 -2.36 -12.66
N LEU A 524 7.02 -2.84 -13.28
CA LEU A 524 7.18 -4.28 -13.52
C LEU A 524 7.29 -5.07 -12.21
N SER A 525 8.04 -4.56 -11.23
CA SER A 525 8.14 -5.11 -9.88
C SER A 525 6.77 -5.20 -9.19
N GLU A 526 5.94 -4.18 -9.37
CA GLU A 526 4.59 -4.08 -8.80
C GLU A 526 3.64 -5.14 -9.36
N VAL A 527 3.68 -5.39 -10.67
CA VAL A 527 2.92 -6.46 -11.32
C VAL A 527 3.26 -7.83 -10.73
N PHE A 528 4.53 -8.06 -10.41
CA PHE A 528 4.98 -9.33 -9.84
C PHE A 528 4.74 -9.42 -8.33
N THR A 529 5.02 -8.36 -7.55
CA THR A 529 4.96 -8.41 -6.07
C THR A 529 3.59 -8.07 -5.54
N THR A 530 3.00 -6.94 -5.94
CA THR A 530 1.79 -6.42 -5.30
C THR A 530 0.55 -7.23 -5.68
N ALA A 531 0.36 -7.54 -6.95
CA ALA A 531 -0.76 -8.38 -7.40
C ALA A 531 -0.67 -9.80 -6.83
N ALA A 532 0.53 -10.42 -6.84
CA ALA A 532 0.73 -11.74 -6.26
C ALA A 532 0.66 -11.74 -4.73
N GLY A 533 1.15 -10.69 -4.06
CA GLY A 533 1.07 -10.52 -2.61
C GLY A 533 -0.36 -10.40 -2.11
N LEU A 534 -1.20 -9.64 -2.81
CA LEU A 534 -2.62 -9.49 -2.51
C LEU A 534 -3.37 -10.83 -2.70
N GLN A 535 -3.10 -11.53 -3.80
CA GLN A 535 -3.66 -12.86 -4.05
C GLN A 535 -3.19 -13.86 -2.97
N PHE A 536 -1.92 -13.80 -2.57
CA PHE A 536 -1.37 -14.64 -1.51
C PHE A 536 -2.03 -14.36 -0.17
N ALA A 537 -2.17 -13.08 0.22
CA ALA A 537 -2.85 -12.67 1.45
C ALA A 537 -4.30 -13.20 1.52
N TYR A 538 -5.03 -13.17 0.40
CA TYR A 538 -6.39 -13.69 0.32
C TYR A 538 -6.42 -15.24 0.35
N SER A 539 -5.60 -15.91 -0.47
CA SER A 539 -5.68 -17.36 -0.69
C SER A 539 -5.11 -18.17 0.46
N ALA A 540 -4.07 -17.64 1.15
CA ALA A 540 -3.44 -18.31 2.29
C ALA A 540 -4.21 -18.10 3.61
N ALA A 541 -5.15 -17.15 3.64
CA ALA A 541 -5.90 -16.78 4.83
C ALA A 541 -7.04 -17.77 5.11
N PRO A 542 -7.15 -18.33 6.33
CA PRO A 542 -8.38 -18.97 6.80
C PRO A 542 -9.57 -17.99 6.71
N LYS A 543 -10.75 -18.48 6.35
CA LYS A 543 -11.95 -17.63 6.17
C LYS A 543 -12.32 -16.83 7.44
N SER A 544 -12.01 -17.38 8.61
CA SER A 544 -12.28 -16.78 9.93
C SER A 544 -11.48 -15.52 10.22
N VAL A 545 -10.28 -15.35 9.60
CA VAL A 545 -9.30 -14.29 9.88
C VAL A 545 -8.85 -13.55 8.61
N GLN A 546 -9.58 -13.71 7.53
CA GLN A 546 -9.19 -13.22 6.21
C GLN A 546 -9.08 -11.68 6.14
N GLY A 547 -9.99 -10.97 6.80
CA GLY A 547 -9.93 -9.51 6.88
C GLY A 547 -8.71 -9.03 7.66
N VAL A 548 -8.39 -9.68 8.77
CA VAL A 548 -7.21 -9.36 9.59
C VAL A 548 -5.92 -9.60 8.80
N ILE A 549 -5.81 -10.68 8.04
CA ILE A 549 -4.62 -10.99 7.22
C ILE A 549 -4.45 -9.97 6.10
N MET A 550 -5.55 -9.56 5.44
CA MET A 550 -5.51 -8.50 4.45
C MET A 550 -5.10 -7.16 5.07
N GLY A 551 -5.62 -6.84 6.27
CA GLY A 551 -5.22 -5.67 7.03
C GLY A 551 -3.74 -5.68 7.42
N LEU A 552 -3.23 -6.84 7.82
CA LEU A 552 -1.83 -7.04 8.17
C LEU A 552 -0.89 -6.87 6.97
N TYR A 553 -1.30 -7.35 5.79
CA TYR A 553 -0.55 -7.12 4.54
C TYR A 553 -0.34 -5.63 4.28
N TYR A 554 -1.40 -4.84 4.39
CA TYR A 554 -1.32 -3.39 4.18
C TYR A 554 -0.63 -2.66 5.35
N LEU A 555 -0.78 -3.16 6.60
CA LEU A 555 -0.03 -2.61 7.74
C LEU A 555 1.49 -2.69 7.50
N MET A 556 1.99 -3.80 6.93
CA MET A 556 3.42 -3.93 6.64
C MET A 556 3.90 -2.93 5.59
N SER A 557 3.05 -2.56 4.63
CA SER A 557 3.38 -1.45 3.72
C SER A 557 3.40 -0.10 4.44
N GLY A 558 2.48 0.16 5.38
CA GLY A 558 2.54 1.34 6.26
C GLY A 558 3.81 1.42 7.09
N ILE A 559 4.22 0.30 7.69
CA ILE A 559 5.49 0.19 8.43
C ILE A 559 6.67 0.50 7.50
N GLY A 560 6.65 0.01 6.26
CA GLY A 560 7.65 0.34 5.25
C GLY A 560 7.74 1.83 4.97
N SER A 561 6.60 2.52 4.85
CA SER A 561 6.56 3.98 4.68
C SER A 561 7.20 4.71 5.86
N PHE A 562 6.84 4.38 7.11
CA PHE A 562 7.41 5.02 8.31
C PHE A 562 8.91 4.72 8.46
N LEU A 563 9.35 3.49 8.19
CA LEU A 563 10.77 3.14 8.22
C LEU A 563 11.54 3.90 7.13
N GLY A 564 10.95 4.11 5.95
CA GLY A 564 11.52 4.95 4.90
C GLY A 564 11.79 6.38 5.38
N VAL A 565 10.83 6.99 6.13
CA VAL A 565 11.04 8.30 6.78
C VAL A 565 12.17 8.23 7.80
N GLY A 566 12.19 7.20 8.63
CA GLY A 566 13.23 7.01 9.65
C GLY A 566 14.63 6.92 9.05
N ILE A 567 14.79 6.12 7.98
CA ILE A 567 16.07 5.99 7.26
C ILE A 567 16.46 7.34 6.64
N LEU A 568 15.52 8.02 5.96
CA LEU A 568 15.77 9.32 5.34
C LEU A 568 16.24 10.36 6.37
N ARG A 569 15.58 10.41 7.55
CA ARG A 569 15.98 11.30 8.65
C ARG A 569 17.35 10.97 9.22
N ALA A 570 17.66 9.69 9.39
CA ALA A 570 18.96 9.24 9.91
C ALA A 570 20.11 9.58 8.96
N VAL A 571 19.86 9.52 7.64
CA VAL A 571 20.87 9.76 6.60
C VAL A 571 21.00 11.23 6.24
N LYS A 572 19.95 12.04 6.49
CA LYS A 572 19.91 13.47 6.16
C LYS A 572 21.14 14.26 6.61
N PRO A 573 21.59 14.22 7.90
CA PRO A 573 22.74 14.96 8.35
C PRO A 573 24.06 14.50 7.72
N ILE A 574 24.14 13.25 7.25
CA ILE A 574 25.38 12.64 6.73
C ILE A 574 25.51 12.90 5.22
N TRP A 575 24.43 12.71 4.45
CA TRP A 575 24.48 12.69 2.97
C TRP A 575 23.69 13.80 2.30
N LEU A 576 22.65 14.37 2.94
CA LEU A 576 21.75 15.35 2.29
C LEU A 576 22.05 16.82 2.65
N ASN A 577 23.13 17.07 3.36
CA ASN A 577 23.68 18.38 3.72
C ASN A 577 22.63 19.37 4.28
N ASP A 578 22.52 19.44 5.59
CA ASP A 578 21.55 20.29 6.32
C ASP A 578 21.88 21.81 6.20
N LYS A 579 23.08 22.15 5.71
CA LYS A 579 23.56 23.54 5.62
C LYS A 579 22.93 24.37 4.49
N HIS A 580 22.27 23.70 3.51
CA HIS A 580 21.66 24.33 2.35
C HIS A 580 20.15 24.05 2.25
N ASP A 581 19.40 24.15 3.35
CA ASP A 581 17.94 23.99 3.41
C ASP A 581 17.40 22.70 2.75
N GLY A 582 18.19 21.62 2.76
CA GLY A 582 17.79 20.35 2.17
C GLY A 582 17.80 20.32 0.63
N ASN A 583 18.50 21.24 -0.02
CA ASN A 583 18.67 21.22 -1.47
C ASN A 583 19.53 20.00 -1.88
N ILE A 584 18.92 19.07 -2.62
CA ILE A 584 19.53 17.80 -3.02
C ILE A 584 20.72 17.97 -3.99
N ASN A 585 20.87 19.15 -4.60
CA ASN A 585 21.99 19.44 -5.49
C ASN A 585 23.35 19.51 -4.77
N TYR A 586 23.34 19.72 -3.47
CA TYR A 586 24.56 19.82 -2.64
C TYR A 586 24.76 18.58 -1.76
N GLY A 587 23.88 17.58 -1.89
CA GLY A 587 23.93 16.34 -1.14
C GLY A 587 24.39 15.14 -1.98
N HIS A 588 24.43 13.97 -1.34
CA HIS A 588 24.77 12.68 -1.96
C HIS A 588 23.56 11.75 -1.93
N MET A 589 22.46 12.15 -2.60
CA MET A 589 21.22 11.35 -2.64
C MET A 589 21.42 10.01 -3.38
N ASN A 590 22.44 9.92 -4.25
CA ASN A 590 22.85 8.67 -4.89
C ASN A 590 23.23 7.57 -3.88
N TYR A 591 23.92 7.92 -2.77
CA TYR A 591 24.26 6.94 -1.73
C TYR A 591 23.04 6.41 -1.01
N TYR A 592 22.02 7.25 -0.81
CA TYR A 592 20.74 6.82 -0.26
C TYR A 592 20.05 5.78 -1.16
N PHE A 593 20.02 6.00 -2.47
CA PHE A 593 19.46 5.04 -3.42
C PHE A 593 20.23 3.72 -3.43
N PHE A 594 21.57 3.76 -3.42
CA PHE A 594 22.39 2.55 -3.34
C PHE A 594 22.19 1.80 -2.02
N LEU A 595 22.05 2.51 -0.90
CA LEU A 595 21.74 1.89 0.39
C LEU A 595 20.41 1.13 0.34
N LEU A 596 19.34 1.76 -0.14
CA LEU A 596 18.03 1.11 -0.24
C LEU A 596 18.04 -0.07 -1.21
N GLY A 597 18.74 0.07 -2.36
CA GLY A 597 18.95 -1.02 -3.30
C GLY A 597 19.66 -2.21 -2.69
N GLY A 598 20.70 -1.95 -1.88
CA GLY A 598 21.45 -2.96 -1.15
C GLY A 598 20.62 -3.68 -0.09
N ILE A 599 19.88 -2.93 0.74
CA ILE A 599 18.95 -3.50 1.74
C ILE A 599 17.95 -4.41 1.05
N GLN A 600 17.31 -3.94 -0.04
CA GLN A 600 16.33 -4.72 -0.78
C GLN A 600 16.93 -6.00 -1.38
N LEU A 601 18.15 -5.94 -1.89
CA LEU A 601 18.86 -7.11 -2.44
C LEU A 601 19.14 -8.17 -1.36
N VAL A 602 19.55 -7.76 -0.17
CA VAL A 602 19.74 -8.67 0.97
C VAL A 602 18.44 -9.39 1.32
N PHE A 603 17.32 -8.67 1.43
CA PHE A 603 16.03 -9.27 1.74
C PHE A 603 15.49 -10.15 0.60
N PHE A 604 15.77 -9.83 -0.66
CA PHE A 604 15.51 -10.71 -1.80
C PHE A 604 16.24 -12.05 -1.63
N VAL A 605 17.52 -12.05 -1.26
CA VAL A 605 18.30 -13.28 -1.05
C VAL A 605 17.76 -14.07 0.14
N ILE A 606 17.44 -13.43 1.26
CA ILE A 606 16.84 -14.07 2.43
C ILE A 606 15.51 -14.73 2.05
N PHE A 607 14.64 -14.03 1.33
CA PHE A 607 13.35 -14.55 0.87
C PHE A 607 13.53 -15.75 -0.07
N TYR A 608 14.51 -15.69 -0.98
CA TYR A 608 14.84 -16.79 -1.89
C TYR A 608 15.30 -18.03 -1.15
N ILE A 609 16.18 -17.88 -0.15
CA ILE A 609 16.67 -18.99 0.68
C ILE A 609 15.52 -19.63 1.47
N LEU A 610 14.70 -18.82 2.14
CA LEU A 610 13.55 -19.31 2.92
C LEU A 610 12.52 -20.03 2.05
N LYS A 611 12.28 -19.54 0.83
CA LYS A 611 11.42 -20.23 -0.14
C LYS A 611 12.00 -21.60 -0.50
N ARG A 612 13.31 -21.68 -0.78
CA ARG A 612 13.97 -22.93 -1.19
C ARG A 612 13.98 -23.97 -0.07
N THR A 613 14.20 -23.56 1.17
CA THR A 613 14.18 -24.47 2.34
C THR A 613 12.79 -25.01 2.61
N LYS A 614 11.72 -24.19 2.48
CA LYS A 614 10.33 -24.66 2.64
C LYS A 614 9.91 -25.63 1.54
N LEU A 615 10.32 -25.42 0.29
CA LEU A 615 10.05 -26.37 -0.81
C LEU A 615 10.76 -27.71 -0.60
N LYS A 616 11.96 -27.74 -0.03
CA LYS A 616 12.64 -28.98 0.33
C LYS A 616 11.88 -29.74 1.43
N SER A 617 11.46 -29.05 2.50
CA SER A 617 10.70 -29.65 3.60
C SER A 617 9.33 -30.19 3.17
N GLN A 618 8.67 -29.59 2.17
CA GLN A 618 7.42 -30.12 1.61
C GLN A 618 7.62 -31.35 0.71
N ASN A 619 8.76 -31.46 0.04
CA ASN A 619 9.08 -32.65 -0.77
C ASN A 619 9.52 -33.84 0.10
N GLU A 620 10.06 -33.59 1.28
CA GLU A 620 10.46 -34.61 2.24
C GLU A 620 9.28 -35.14 3.09
N ASN A 621 8.14 -34.39 3.18
CA ASN A 621 6.91 -34.81 3.87
C ASN A 621 5.68 -34.69 2.93
N PRO A 622 5.37 -35.72 2.14
CA PRO A 622 4.24 -35.72 1.21
C PRO A 622 2.85 -35.71 1.88
N LEU A 623 2.78 -35.82 3.21
CA LEU A 623 1.52 -35.78 3.99
C LEU A 623 0.94 -34.39 4.24
N ILE A 624 1.63 -33.31 3.81
CA ILE A 624 1.15 -31.93 3.92
C ILE A 624 0.92 -31.37 2.50
N ARG A 625 0.11 -32.04 1.70
CA ARG A 625 -0.52 -31.39 0.55
C ARG A 625 -1.78 -30.70 1.05
N PRO A 626 -1.91 -29.35 0.95
CA PRO A 626 -3.22 -28.74 0.98
C PRO A 626 -3.98 -29.29 -0.23
N ASN A 627 -5.18 -29.78 -0.04
CA ASN A 627 -6.08 -30.16 -1.13
C ASN A 627 -6.16 -29.00 -2.14
N GLU A 628 -5.68 -29.26 -3.36
CA GLU A 628 -5.82 -28.35 -4.51
C GLU A 628 -7.28 -28.09 -4.87
#